data_04824ea885a089678329264d192e8b5f
#
_entry.id   04824ea885a089678329264d192e8b5f
#
_cell.length_a   1.000
_cell.length_b   1.000
_cell.length_c   1.000
_cell.angle_alpha   90.00
_cell.angle_beta   90.00
_cell.angle_gamma   90.00
#
_symmetry.space_group_name_H-M   'P 1'
#
loop_
_entity.id
_entity.type
_entity.pdbx_description
1 polymer ?
#
loop_
_entity_poly.entity_id
_entity_poly.type
_entity_poly.pdbx_seq_one_letter_code
_entity_poly.pdbx_strand_id
1 'polypeptide(L)'
;MNIKTTSKILFLLLTICLILNSCIFDTKSAYCIRNCTNDTLLIDMTETSNLDSCWMYWGKHSEDTTGIQPDDTIVVYIHGEKMIFSNYYCILPDSILFVDPNIFNIKDTCYIYAIKWQIAKHYTLEEIRAKKLYDRRAVTKKDFNDNQEFEYRSTVRSH
;
A
#
# COMPACT_ATOMS: atom_id res chain seq x y z
N MET A 1 -42.73 22.28 -34.09
CA MET A 1 -42.18 21.42 -33.03
C MET A 1 -42.99 21.71 -31.77
N ASN A 2 -43.61 20.72 -31.18
CA ASN A 2 -44.61 20.93 -30.13
C ASN A 2 -43.95 21.25 -28.79
N ILE A 3 -44.21 22.44 -28.23
CA ILE A 3 -43.59 22.95 -26.98
C ILE A 3 -43.66 21.92 -25.83
N LYS A 4 -44.75 21.16 -25.77
CA LYS A 4 -44.91 20.10 -24.75
C LYS A 4 -43.91 18.92 -24.90
N THR A 5 -43.51 18.61 -26.13
CA THR A 5 -42.52 17.58 -26.42
C THR A 5 -41.10 18.01 -26.07
N THR A 6 -40.79 19.26 -26.35
CA THR A 6 -39.47 19.86 -26.03
C THR A 6 -39.23 19.95 -24.53
N SER A 7 -40.26 20.31 -23.74
CA SER A 7 -40.19 20.35 -22.28
C SER A 7 -39.96 18.95 -21.67
N LYS A 8 -40.58 17.91 -22.19
CA LYS A 8 -40.39 16.54 -21.72
C LYS A 8 -38.96 16.01 -21.98
N ILE A 9 -38.41 16.32 -23.18
CA ILE A 9 -37.06 15.96 -23.57
C ILE A 9 -36.04 16.68 -22.68
N LEU A 10 -36.24 17.98 -22.43
CA LEU A 10 -35.36 18.77 -21.56
C LEU A 10 -35.35 18.25 -20.11
N PHE A 11 -36.55 17.91 -19.61
CA PHE A 11 -36.65 17.31 -18.26
C PHE A 11 -35.97 15.96 -18.17
N LEU A 12 -36.10 15.10 -19.18
CA LEU A 12 -35.43 13.81 -19.25
C LEU A 12 -33.91 13.94 -19.28
N LEU A 13 -33.38 14.90 -20.09
CA LEU A 13 -31.96 15.19 -20.16
C LEU A 13 -31.42 15.71 -18.83
N LEU A 14 -32.16 16.60 -18.15
CA LEU A 14 -31.78 17.11 -16.84
C LEU A 14 -31.72 15.98 -15.78
N THR A 15 -32.70 15.07 -15.81
CA THR A 15 -32.72 13.91 -14.90
C THR A 15 -31.57 12.97 -15.16
N ILE A 16 -31.22 12.71 -16.42
CA ILE A 16 -30.06 11.89 -16.79
C ILE A 16 -28.77 12.54 -16.33
N CYS A 17 -28.60 13.86 -16.53
CA CYS A 17 -27.43 14.59 -16.02
C CYS A 17 -27.30 14.53 -14.49
N LEU A 18 -28.41 14.61 -13.76
CA LEU A 18 -28.41 14.48 -12.29
C LEU A 18 -28.03 13.07 -11.84
N ILE A 19 -28.50 12.03 -12.55
CA ILE A 19 -28.15 10.65 -12.25
C ILE A 19 -26.66 10.36 -12.56
N LEU A 20 -26.15 10.91 -13.66
CA LEU A 20 -24.74 10.74 -14.04
C LEU A 20 -23.77 11.47 -13.09
N ASN A 21 -24.21 12.58 -12.49
CA ASN A 21 -23.43 13.27 -11.46
C ASN A 21 -23.56 12.67 -10.05
N SER A 22 -24.50 11.73 -9.85
CA SER A 22 -24.67 11.04 -8.55
C SER A 22 -23.74 9.82 -8.37
N CYS A 23 -22.87 9.48 -9.34
CA CYS A 23 -21.67 8.75 -9.05
C CYS A 23 -20.74 9.67 -8.25
N ILE A 24 -21.13 9.99 -7.02
CA ILE A 24 -20.20 10.32 -5.96
C ILE A 24 -19.39 9.02 -5.81
N PHE A 25 -18.22 9.00 -6.43
CA PHE A 25 -17.15 8.17 -5.96
C PHE A 25 -17.00 8.55 -4.49
N ASP A 26 -17.53 7.70 -3.63
CA ASP A 26 -17.13 7.71 -2.23
C ASP A 26 -15.66 7.27 -2.27
N THR A 27 -14.79 8.20 -2.63
CA THR A 27 -13.36 8.09 -2.45
C THR A 27 -13.18 8.15 -0.95
N LYS A 28 -13.39 7.00 -0.29
CA LYS A 28 -12.75 6.79 0.99
C LYS A 28 -11.31 7.09 0.70
N SER A 29 -10.86 8.22 1.18
CA SER A 29 -9.48 8.66 0.99
C SER A 29 -8.62 7.55 1.58
N ALA A 30 -7.87 6.86 0.73
CA ALA A 30 -7.01 5.77 1.14
C ALA A 30 -5.92 6.36 2.03
N TYR A 31 -5.59 5.68 3.11
CA TYR A 31 -4.39 6.02 3.84
C TYR A 31 -3.18 5.80 2.94
N CYS A 32 -2.15 6.61 3.11
CA CYS A 32 -0.93 6.45 2.33
C CYS A 32 0.32 6.65 3.20
N ILE A 33 1.40 5.99 2.79
CA ILE A 33 2.71 6.08 3.42
C ILE A 33 3.66 6.66 2.40
N ARG A 34 4.23 7.84 2.69
CA ARG A 34 5.27 8.46 1.88
C ARG A 34 6.65 8.02 2.38
N ASN A 35 7.49 7.55 1.48
CA ASN A 35 8.89 7.28 1.77
C ASN A 35 9.71 8.58 1.75
N CYS A 36 9.91 9.18 2.91
CA CYS A 36 10.75 10.38 3.07
C CYS A 36 12.23 10.04 3.35
N THR A 37 12.70 8.88 2.92
CA THR A 37 14.12 8.49 3.02
C THR A 37 14.79 8.53 1.65
N ASN A 38 16.12 8.43 1.64
CA ASN A 38 16.91 8.33 0.39
C ASN A 38 17.05 6.88 -0.10
N ASP A 39 16.49 5.90 0.63
CA ASP A 39 16.58 4.48 0.30
C ASP A 39 15.31 4.03 -0.43
N THR A 40 15.44 3.10 -1.37
CA THR A 40 14.31 2.30 -1.84
C THR A 40 13.94 1.33 -0.73
N LEU A 41 12.66 1.27 -0.38
CA LEU A 41 12.14 0.48 0.72
C LEU A 41 11.09 -0.52 0.25
N LEU A 42 11.06 -1.69 0.87
CA LEU A 42 9.85 -2.50 0.94
C LEU A 42 9.08 -2.04 2.18
N ILE A 43 7.87 -1.52 1.98
CA ILE A 43 7.00 -1.06 3.08
C ILE A 43 5.67 -1.79 2.99
N ASP A 44 5.18 -2.21 4.14
CA ASP A 44 3.83 -2.74 4.29
C ASP A 44 3.23 -2.29 5.61
N MET A 45 1.90 -2.32 5.69
CA MET A 45 1.16 -2.01 6.89
C MET A 45 0.19 -3.13 7.22
N THR A 46 0.24 -3.61 8.45
CA THR A 46 -0.57 -4.73 8.92
C THR A 46 -1.17 -4.46 10.29
N GLU A 47 -2.25 -5.14 10.60
CA GLU A 47 -2.93 -5.07 11.92
C GLU A 47 -2.20 -5.84 13.01
N THR A 48 -1.16 -6.59 12.68
CA THR A 48 -0.44 -7.45 13.63
C THR A 48 0.99 -6.97 13.85
N SER A 49 1.51 -7.23 15.05
CA SER A 49 2.92 -6.96 15.38
C SER A 49 3.87 -8.04 14.89
N ASN A 50 3.44 -8.89 13.96
CA ASN A 50 4.24 -9.96 13.38
C ASN A 50 4.65 -9.63 11.95
N LEU A 51 5.95 -9.66 11.65
CA LEU A 51 6.50 -9.44 10.30
C LEU A 51 5.95 -10.44 9.28
N ASP A 52 5.63 -11.68 9.70
CA ASP A 52 5.10 -12.72 8.82
C ASP A 52 3.71 -12.41 8.26
N SER A 53 3.04 -11.42 8.83
CA SER A 53 1.74 -10.95 8.33
C SER A 53 1.87 -9.94 7.19
N CYS A 54 3.10 -9.53 6.84
CA CYS A 54 3.34 -8.58 5.77
C CYS A 54 3.35 -9.28 4.41
N TRP A 55 2.69 -8.66 3.44
CA TRP A 55 2.62 -9.12 2.05
C TRP A 55 3.78 -8.61 1.20
N MET A 56 4.59 -7.69 1.72
CA MET A 56 5.72 -7.11 1.00
C MET A 56 6.82 -8.11 0.65
N TYR A 57 6.89 -9.22 1.37
CA TYR A 57 7.91 -10.24 1.19
C TYR A 57 7.28 -11.62 0.97
N TRP A 58 7.47 -12.14 -0.23
CA TRP A 58 7.02 -13.47 -0.63
C TRP A 58 8.23 -14.40 -0.61
N GLY A 59 8.35 -15.15 0.46
CA GLY A 59 9.42 -16.09 0.59
C GLY A 59 9.29 -17.30 -0.36
N LYS A 60 10.28 -18.15 -0.34
CA LYS A 60 10.50 -19.34 -1.16
C LYS A 60 9.30 -20.31 -1.29
N HIS A 61 8.29 -20.21 -0.45
CA HIS A 61 7.21 -21.17 -0.29
C HIS A 61 5.82 -20.68 -0.69
N SER A 62 5.69 -19.46 -1.16
CA SER A 62 4.40 -18.95 -1.59
C SER A 62 4.13 -19.39 -3.04
N GLU A 63 3.71 -20.63 -3.24
CA GLU A 63 3.12 -21.08 -4.51
C GLU A 63 1.71 -20.49 -4.69
N ASP A 64 1.14 -19.94 -3.65
CA ASP A 64 -0.20 -19.36 -3.65
C ASP A 64 -0.12 -17.87 -3.99
N THR A 65 0.10 -17.60 -5.28
CA THR A 65 0.05 -16.25 -5.87
C THR A 65 -1.36 -15.87 -6.29
N THR A 66 -2.40 -16.47 -5.73
CA THR A 66 -3.78 -16.18 -6.08
C THR A 66 -4.10 -14.73 -5.79
N GLY A 67 -4.20 -13.93 -6.85
CA GLY A 67 -4.53 -12.50 -6.80
C GLY A 67 -3.41 -11.53 -7.13
N ILE A 68 -2.14 -11.98 -7.19
CA ILE A 68 -1.03 -11.14 -7.65
C ILE A 68 -0.71 -11.48 -9.09
N GLN A 69 -0.73 -10.46 -9.96
CA GLN A 69 -0.34 -10.62 -11.35
C GLN A 69 1.18 -10.71 -11.46
N PRO A 70 1.73 -11.43 -12.44
CA PRO A 70 3.18 -11.53 -12.66
C PRO A 70 3.89 -10.18 -12.77
N ASP A 71 3.21 -9.18 -13.32
CA ASP A 71 3.74 -7.82 -13.50
C ASP A 71 3.86 -7.07 -12.15
N ASP A 72 3.20 -7.56 -11.11
CA ASP A 72 3.21 -6.98 -9.77
C ASP A 72 4.36 -7.53 -8.92
N THR A 73 5.22 -8.36 -9.49
CA THR A 73 6.30 -9.03 -8.76
C THR A 73 7.67 -8.68 -9.30
N ILE A 74 8.65 -8.59 -8.39
CA ILE A 74 10.07 -8.48 -8.70
C ILE A 74 10.71 -9.81 -8.37
N VAL A 75 11.35 -10.43 -9.36
CA VAL A 75 12.08 -11.68 -9.19
C VAL A 75 13.57 -11.38 -9.00
N VAL A 76 14.14 -11.87 -7.91
CA VAL A 76 15.56 -11.75 -7.60
C VAL A 76 16.11 -13.14 -7.29
N TYR A 77 17.35 -13.40 -7.72
CA TYR A 77 18.06 -14.63 -7.37
C TYR A 77 19.10 -14.28 -6.30
N ILE A 78 18.96 -14.89 -5.11
CA ILE A 78 19.88 -14.73 -4.00
C ILE A 78 20.49 -16.08 -3.70
N HIS A 79 21.81 -16.18 -3.75
CA HIS A 79 22.53 -17.46 -3.54
C HIS A 79 22.02 -18.62 -4.42
N GLY A 80 21.50 -18.31 -5.64
CA GLY A 80 20.92 -19.31 -6.54
C GLY A 80 19.45 -19.67 -6.25
N GLU A 81 18.86 -19.13 -5.20
CA GLU A 81 17.45 -19.31 -4.87
C GLU A 81 16.59 -18.18 -5.46
N LYS A 82 15.48 -18.56 -6.07
CA LYS A 82 14.50 -17.61 -6.61
C LYS A 82 13.71 -16.99 -5.48
N MET A 83 13.78 -15.68 -5.34
CA MET A 83 12.97 -14.89 -4.41
C MET A 83 11.98 -14.02 -5.19
N ILE A 84 10.76 -13.97 -4.71
CA ILE A 84 9.69 -13.17 -5.33
C ILE A 84 9.25 -12.11 -4.32
N PHE A 85 9.31 -10.86 -4.73
CA PHE A 85 8.84 -9.72 -3.95
C PHE A 85 7.65 -9.09 -4.65
N SER A 86 6.69 -8.58 -3.89
CA SER A 86 5.62 -7.79 -4.47
C SER A 86 6.15 -6.42 -4.87
N ASN A 87 5.96 -6.05 -6.13
CA ASN A 87 6.33 -4.74 -6.64
C ASN A 87 5.48 -3.61 -6.01
N TYR A 88 4.26 -3.92 -5.59
CA TYR A 88 3.37 -2.96 -4.93
C TYR A 88 3.94 -2.35 -3.66
N TYR A 89 4.77 -3.10 -2.95
CA TYR A 89 5.33 -2.68 -1.68
C TYR A 89 6.74 -2.11 -1.79
N CYS A 90 7.30 -2.06 -3.02
CA CYS A 90 8.62 -1.50 -3.29
C CYS A 90 8.50 -0.01 -3.62
N ILE A 91 8.92 0.85 -2.70
CA ILE A 91 8.70 2.28 -2.77
C ILE A 91 10.02 3.02 -2.92
N LEU A 92 10.13 3.78 -4.01
CA LEU A 92 11.27 4.66 -4.26
C LEU A 92 11.27 5.86 -3.28
N PRO A 93 12.40 6.56 -3.12
CA PRO A 93 12.43 7.85 -2.43
C PRO A 93 11.33 8.79 -2.94
N ASP A 94 10.70 9.52 -2.04
CA ASP A 94 9.59 10.47 -2.27
C ASP A 94 8.31 9.88 -2.90
N SER A 95 8.26 8.54 -3.07
CA SER A 95 7.06 7.85 -3.58
C SER A 95 6.09 7.50 -2.46
N ILE A 96 4.86 7.16 -2.84
CA ILE A 96 3.75 6.89 -1.94
C ILE A 96 3.25 5.46 -2.15
N LEU A 97 2.98 4.76 -1.03
CA LEU A 97 2.22 3.52 -0.98
C LEU A 97 0.79 3.82 -0.54
N PHE A 98 -0.20 3.33 -1.26
CA PHE A 98 -1.58 3.32 -0.81
C PHE A 98 -1.85 2.10 0.06
N VAL A 99 -2.50 2.34 1.19
CA VAL A 99 -2.86 1.32 2.17
C VAL A 99 -4.37 1.08 2.12
N ASP A 100 -4.80 -0.11 2.49
CA ASP A 100 -6.22 -0.44 2.59
C ASP A 100 -6.96 0.61 3.43
N PRO A 101 -7.99 1.29 2.89
CA PRO A 101 -8.76 2.29 3.61
C PRO A 101 -9.45 1.74 4.85
N ASN A 102 -9.58 0.43 4.98
CA ASN A 102 -10.21 -0.25 6.10
C ASN A 102 -9.23 -0.74 7.16
N ILE A 103 -7.93 -0.50 7.00
CA ILE A 103 -6.87 -1.04 7.88
C ILE A 103 -7.11 -0.76 9.37
N PHE A 104 -7.76 0.37 9.70
CA PHE A 104 -8.08 0.74 11.07
C PHE A 104 -9.51 0.38 11.50
N ASN A 105 -10.27 -0.38 10.70
CA ASN A 105 -11.65 -0.74 11.08
C ASN A 105 -11.70 -1.85 12.12
N ILE A 106 -10.67 -2.69 12.19
CA ILE A 106 -10.60 -3.83 13.10
C ILE A 106 -9.81 -3.47 14.35
N LYS A 107 -8.71 -2.72 14.19
CA LYS A 107 -7.84 -2.32 15.29
C LYS A 107 -7.44 -0.85 15.20
N ASP A 108 -7.41 -0.17 16.34
CA ASP A 108 -6.98 1.22 16.42
C ASP A 108 -5.47 1.39 16.18
N THR A 109 -4.69 0.34 16.44
CA THR A 109 -3.24 0.34 16.26
C THR A 109 -2.86 -0.67 15.20
N CYS A 110 -2.14 -0.20 14.19
CA CYS A 110 -1.53 -0.99 13.12
C CYS A 110 -0.01 -0.83 13.15
N TYR A 111 0.69 -1.61 12.34
CA TYR A 111 2.15 -1.64 12.33
C TYR A 111 2.66 -1.44 10.90
N ILE A 112 3.49 -0.43 10.73
CA ILE A 112 4.25 -0.22 9.49
C ILE A 112 5.56 -0.98 9.63
N TYR A 113 5.87 -1.81 8.64
CA TYR A 113 7.14 -2.50 8.49
C TYR A 113 7.89 -1.93 7.29
N ALA A 114 9.17 -1.68 7.45
CA ALA A 114 10.02 -1.22 6.37
C ALA A 114 11.34 -1.99 6.36
N ILE A 115 11.72 -2.49 5.18
CA ILE A 115 12.98 -3.17 4.92
C ILE A 115 13.68 -2.43 3.79
N LYS A 116 14.94 -2.08 3.95
CA LYS A 116 15.73 -1.50 2.87
C LYS A 116 15.87 -2.51 1.74
N TRP A 117 15.66 -2.06 0.50
CA TRP A 117 15.78 -2.90 -0.69
C TRP A 117 17.12 -3.64 -0.75
N GLN A 118 18.21 -2.98 -0.37
CA GLN A 118 19.53 -3.60 -0.34
C GLN A 118 19.60 -4.77 0.66
N ILE A 119 18.91 -4.67 1.79
CA ILE A 119 18.81 -5.77 2.77
C ILE A 119 17.97 -6.91 2.17
N ALA A 120 16.81 -6.60 1.62
CA ALA A 120 15.94 -7.60 1.00
C ALA A 120 16.61 -8.41 -0.11
N LYS A 121 17.55 -7.80 -0.84
CA LYS A 121 18.32 -8.49 -1.90
C LYS A 121 19.37 -9.48 -1.39
N HIS A 122 19.85 -9.32 -0.16
CA HIS A 122 21.01 -10.07 0.34
C HIS A 122 20.68 -11.04 1.47
N TYR A 123 19.51 -10.90 2.09
CA TYR A 123 19.11 -11.69 3.26
C TYR A 123 17.78 -12.38 3.01
N THR A 124 17.63 -13.60 3.53
CA THR A 124 16.34 -14.28 3.59
C THR A 124 15.43 -13.62 4.63
N LEU A 125 14.12 -13.87 4.57
CA LEU A 125 13.19 -13.35 5.57
C LEU A 125 13.55 -13.86 6.99
N GLU A 126 14.00 -15.10 7.10
CA GLU A 126 14.45 -15.67 8.37
C GLU A 126 15.65 -14.92 8.94
N GLU A 127 16.62 -14.58 8.09
CA GLU A 127 17.79 -13.80 8.50
C GLU A 127 17.41 -12.37 8.86
N ILE A 128 16.52 -11.73 8.07
CA ILE A 128 16.00 -10.38 8.34
C ILE A 128 15.33 -10.37 9.71
N ARG A 129 14.52 -11.36 10.00
CA ARG A 129 13.85 -11.52 11.30
C ARG A 129 14.85 -11.76 12.43
N ALA A 130 15.74 -12.72 12.29
CA ALA A 130 16.71 -13.10 13.31
C ALA A 130 17.65 -11.96 13.65
N LYS A 131 18.10 -11.22 12.64
CA LYS A 131 19.03 -10.09 12.77
C LYS A 131 18.31 -8.75 13.00
N LYS A 132 16.95 -8.74 13.01
CA LYS A 132 16.13 -7.53 13.14
C LYS A 132 16.48 -6.44 12.11
N LEU A 133 16.70 -6.83 10.87
CA LEU A 133 17.07 -5.94 9.75
C LEU A 133 15.85 -5.25 9.14
N TYR A 134 14.90 -4.88 9.94
CA TYR A 134 13.69 -4.15 9.55
C TYR A 134 13.36 -3.07 10.58
N ASP A 135 12.68 -2.04 10.16
CA ASP A 135 12.04 -1.07 11.05
C ASP A 135 10.57 -1.46 11.25
N ARG A 136 10.05 -1.30 12.47
CA ARG A 136 8.65 -1.51 12.82
C ARG A 136 8.14 -0.33 13.62
N ARG A 137 7.03 0.25 13.18
CA ARG A 137 6.37 1.35 13.88
C ARG A 137 4.92 1.01 14.15
N ALA A 138 4.51 1.14 15.40
CA ALA A 138 3.10 1.15 15.75
C ALA A 138 2.53 2.53 15.36
N VAL A 139 1.41 2.53 14.65
CA VAL A 139 0.72 3.73 14.18
C VAL A 139 -0.77 3.63 14.45
N THR A 140 -1.39 4.78 14.64
CA THR A 140 -2.85 4.96 14.79
C THR A 140 -3.34 5.94 13.71
N LYS A 141 -4.65 6.10 13.58
CA LYS A 141 -5.22 7.12 12.68
C LYS A 141 -4.67 8.53 12.94
N LYS A 142 -4.30 8.84 14.18
CA LYS A 142 -3.80 10.16 14.59
C LYS A 142 -2.38 10.46 14.11
N ASP A 143 -1.65 9.43 13.70
CA ASP A 143 -0.29 9.57 13.19
C ASP A 143 -0.27 9.94 11.70
N PHE A 144 -1.44 9.88 11.05
CA PHE A 144 -1.65 10.34 9.68
C PHE A 144 -2.12 11.80 9.69
N ASN A 145 -1.60 12.61 8.77
CA ASN A 145 -1.99 14.01 8.63
C ASN A 145 -3.42 14.16 8.04
N ASP A 146 -3.88 15.39 7.86
CA ASP A 146 -5.22 15.69 7.32
C ASP A 146 -5.45 15.12 5.91
N ASN A 147 -4.38 14.86 5.16
CA ASN A 147 -4.43 14.21 3.85
C ASN A 147 -4.36 12.67 3.96
N GLN A 148 -4.46 12.10 5.16
CA GLN A 148 -4.31 10.68 5.45
C GLN A 148 -2.95 10.11 5.02
N GLU A 149 -1.91 10.94 5.05
CA GLU A 149 -0.54 10.56 4.72
C GLU A 149 0.31 10.42 5.98
N PHE A 150 1.06 9.32 6.07
CA PHE A 150 2.10 9.10 7.05
C PHE A 150 3.47 9.28 6.39
N GLU A 151 4.26 10.21 6.90
CA GLU A 151 5.64 10.41 6.44
C GLU A 151 6.58 9.40 7.11
N TYR A 152 7.00 8.41 6.36
CA TYR A 152 8.00 7.46 6.84
C TYR A 152 9.40 8.07 6.73
N ARG A 153 10.03 8.27 7.88
CA ARG A 153 11.42 8.74 8.02
C ARG A 153 12.21 7.67 8.77
N SER A 154 13.35 7.21 8.24
CA SER A 154 14.17 6.23 8.94
C SER A 154 14.65 6.78 10.28
N THR A 155 14.45 6.02 11.36
CA THR A 155 15.00 6.33 12.69
C THR A 155 16.39 5.75 12.89
N VAL A 156 16.83 4.89 11.97
CA VAL A 156 18.17 4.28 12.05
C VAL A 156 19.20 5.34 11.74
N ARG A 157 19.88 5.84 12.78
CA ARG A 157 21.09 6.64 12.60
C ARG A 157 22.08 5.77 11.81
N SER A 158 22.52 6.28 10.66
CA SER A 158 23.66 5.72 9.93
C SER A 158 24.87 5.72 10.86
N HIS A 159 25.28 4.55 11.28
CA HIS A 159 26.58 4.36 11.94
C HIS A 159 27.67 4.26 10.89
#